data_6a7629ace852767b90e5480204d2793d
#
_entry.id   6a7629ace852767b90e5480204d2793d
#
_cell.length_a   1.000
_cell.length_b   1.000
_cell.length_c   1.000
_cell.angle_alpha   90.00
_cell.angle_beta   90.00
_cell.angle_gamma   90.00
#
_symmetry.space_group_name_H-M   'P 1'
#
loop_
_entity.id
_entity.type
_entity.pdbx_description
1 polymer ?
#
loop_
_entity_poly.entity_id
_entity_poly.type
_entity_poly.pdbx_seq_one_letter_code
_entity_poly.pdbx_strand_id
1 'polypeptide(L)'
;MNPTLNILGISGSLRAQSRNTGLLRFAKQCLPPTVNFQIADLSDVPFYNADRCDSKPEPVQTLIRQVTEADALVLACPEYNYSIAPALKNALDWVSREPDCAPFNGKPVAIMGAGGGMGTSRAQYHL
;
A
#
# COMPACT_ATOMS: atom_id res chain seq x y z
N MET A 1 25.66 8.97 11.34
CA MET A 1 24.83 8.53 10.20
C MET A 1 23.47 9.18 10.33
N ASN A 2 22.99 9.77 9.27
CA ASN A 2 21.59 10.19 9.25
C ASN A 2 20.70 8.95 9.27
N PRO A 3 19.61 8.94 10.06
CA PRO A 3 18.70 7.82 10.07
C PRO A 3 18.15 7.57 8.66
N THR A 4 18.15 6.32 8.24
CA THR A 4 17.53 5.93 6.97
C THR A 4 16.01 5.94 7.12
N LEU A 5 15.31 6.74 6.34
CA LEU A 5 13.85 6.76 6.32
C LEU A 5 13.34 5.59 5.48
N ASN A 6 12.47 4.77 6.04
CA ASN A 6 11.83 3.65 5.36
C ASN A 6 10.43 4.03 4.87
N ILE A 7 10.21 3.99 3.58
CA ILE A 7 8.91 4.28 2.96
C ILE A 7 8.41 3.01 2.26
N LEU A 8 7.16 2.66 2.51
CA LEU A 8 6.49 1.56 1.81
C LEU A 8 5.47 2.11 0.82
N GLY A 9 5.66 1.80 -0.46
CA GLY A 9 4.68 2.02 -1.51
C GLY A 9 3.73 0.83 -1.63
N ILE A 10 2.43 1.08 -1.71
CA ILE A 10 1.41 0.05 -1.92
C ILE A 10 0.59 0.43 -3.15
N SER A 11 0.65 -0.41 -4.19
CA SER A 11 -0.14 -0.23 -5.40
C SER A 11 -1.42 -1.06 -5.37
N GLY A 12 -2.55 -0.43 -5.68
CA GLY A 12 -3.83 -1.14 -5.82
C GLY A 12 -3.98 -1.90 -7.13
N SER A 13 -3.01 -1.84 -8.03
CA SER A 13 -3.06 -2.51 -9.33
C SER A 13 -2.10 -3.69 -9.39
N LEU A 14 -2.63 -4.87 -9.68
CA LEU A 14 -1.85 -6.10 -9.91
C LEU A 14 -1.39 -6.26 -11.37
N ARG A 15 -1.75 -5.32 -12.24
CA ARG A 15 -1.38 -5.36 -13.65
C ARG A 15 0.13 -5.18 -13.81
N ALA A 16 0.79 -6.04 -14.62
CA ALA A 16 2.24 -5.98 -14.84
C ALA A 16 2.71 -4.61 -15.35
N GLN A 17 1.96 -3.99 -16.27
CA GLN A 17 2.22 -2.64 -16.79
C GLN A 17 1.31 -1.59 -16.15
N SER A 18 1.19 -1.64 -14.83
CA SER A 18 0.36 -0.70 -14.09
C SER A 18 0.97 0.71 -14.09
N ARG A 19 0.15 1.70 -14.48
CA ARG A 19 0.52 3.13 -14.37
C ARG A 19 0.65 3.55 -12.90
N ASN A 20 -0.17 3.00 -12.02
CA ASN A 20 -0.11 3.31 -10.58
C ASN A 20 1.15 2.75 -9.93
N THR A 21 1.54 1.51 -10.25
CA THR A 21 2.84 0.99 -9.84
C THR A 21 4.00 1.79 -10.48
N GLY A 22 3.82 2.26 -11.71
CA GLY A 22 4.74 3.17 -12.38
C GLY A 22 4.97 4.48 -11.62
N LEU A 23 3.91 5.07 -11.04
CA LEU A 23 4.04 6.25 -10.17
C LEU A 23 4.92 5.97 -8.95
N LEU A 24 4.75 4.81 -8.29
CA LEU A 24 5.59 4.44 -7.15
C LEU A 24 7.06 4.25 -7.56
N ARG A 25 7.30 3.63 -8.70
CA ARG A 25 8.67 3.49 -9.25
C ARG A 25 9.30 4.83 -9.56
N PHE A 26 8.55 5.75 -10.13
CA PHE A 26 9.00 7.11 -10.41
C PHE A 26 9.27 7.88 -9.11
N ALA A 27 8.35 7.81 -8.13
CA ALA A 27 8.57 8.42 -6.82
C ALA A 27 9.88 7.92 -6.18
N LYS A 28 10.13 6.60 -6.22
CA LYS A 28 11.39 6.01 -5.74
C LYS A 28 12.62 6.63 -6.41
N GLN A 29 12.58 6.89 -7.72
CA GLN A 29 13.70 7.48 -8.46
C GLN A 29 13.97 8.95 -8.08
N CYS A 30 12.95 9.67 -7.60
CA CYS A 30 13.05 11.06 -7.20
C CYS A 30 13.54 11.25 -5.75
N LEU A 31 13.64 10.17 -4.97
CA LEU A 31 14.04 10.23 -3.56
C LEU A 31 15.57 10.20 -3.40
N PRO A 32 16.10 10.86 -2.37
CA PRO A 32 17.53 10.83 -2.08
C PRO A 32 17.98 9.43 -1.62
N PRO A 33 19.28 9.10 -1.73
CA PRO A 33 19.81 7.79 -1.32
C PRO A 33 19.63 7.45 0.16
N THR A 34 19.31 8.44 1.00
CA THR A 34 19.04 8.27 2.43
C THR A 34 17.64 7.71 2.71
N VAL A 35 16.79 7.58 1.67
CA VAL A 35 15.45 7.01 1.78
C VAL A 35 15.45 5.59 1.20
N ASN A 36 15.08 4.63 2.03
CA ASN A 36 14.80 3.27 1.59
C ASN A 36 13.32 3.17 1.18
N PHE A 37 13.07 3.06 -0.13
CA PHE A 37 11.71 2.94 -0.67
C PHE A 37 11.49 1.53 -1.20
N GLN A 38 10.54 0.82 -0.61
CA GLN A 38 10.10 -0.50 -1.04
C GLN A 38 8.68 -0.44 -1.60
N ILE A 39 8.33 -1.36 -2.50
CA ILE A 39 6.97 -1.52 -3.01
C ILE A 39 6.50 -2.90 -2.57
N ALA A 40 5.36 -2.94 -1.86
CA ALA A 40 4.76 -4.18 -1.42
C ALA A 40 4.22 -4.99 -2.62
N ASP A 41 4.42 -6.30 -2.59
CA ASP A 41 3.80 -7.22 -3.54
C ASP A 41 2.47 -7.73 -2.95
N LEU A 42 1.38 -7.45 -3.63
CA LEU A 42 0.04 -7.87 -3.24
C LEU A 42 -0.48 -9.08 -4.03
N SER A 43 0.30 -9.61 -4.97
CA SER A 43 -0.16 -10.65 -5.92
C SER A 43 -0.68 -11.91 -5.24
N ASP A 44 -0.06 -12.31 -4.13
CA ASP A 44 -0.40 -13.53 -3.39
C ASP A 44 -1.17 -13.26 -2.09
N VAL A 45 -1.55 -12.01 -1.82
CA VAL A 45 -2.36 -11.66 -0.65
C VAL A 45 -3.80 -12.13 -0.87
N PRO A 46 -4.29 -13.13 -0.14
CA PRO A 46 -5.65 -13.64 -0.32
C PRO A 46 -6.68 -12.62 0.16
N PHE A 47 -7.93 -12.80 -0.26
CA PHE A 47 -9.02 -11.99 0.28
C PHE A 47 -9.11 -12.11 1.81
N TYR A 48 -9.37 -10.97 2.44
CA TYR A 48 -9.58 -10.89 3.87
C TYR A 48 -10.70 -11.84 4.30
N ASN A 49 -10.40 -12.62 5.32
CA ASN A 49 -11.37 -13.48 6.01
C ASN A 49 -11.04 -13.47 7.50
N ALA A 50 -12.02 -13.06 8.31
CA ALA A 50 -11.87 -12.97 9.76
C ALA A 50 -11.51 -14.31 10.42
N ASP A 51 -11.97 -15.44 9.86
CA ASP A 51 -11.67 -16.79 10.36
C ASP A 51 -10.17 -17.14 10.27
N ARG A 52 -9.41 -16.38 9.51
CA ARG A 52 -7.97 -16.58 9.31
C ARG A 52 -7.09 -15.58 10.07
N CYS A 53 -7.68 -14.75 10.93
CA CYS A 53 -6.92 -13.74 11.68
C CYS A 53 -5.93 -14.34 12.66
N ASP A 54 -6.23 -15.50 13.25
CA ASP A 54 -5.34 -16.20 14.18
C ASP A 54 -4.26 -17.04 13.48
N SER A 55 -4.42 -17.30 12.17
CA SER A 55 -3.50 -18.09 11.35
C SER A 55 -3.27 -17.43 9.99
N LYS A 56 -2.79 -16.19 10.02
CA LYS A 56 -2.58 -15.38 8.82
C LYS A 56 -1.63 -16.05 7.83
N PRO A 57 -1.98 -16.06 6.53
CA PRO A 57 -1.08 -16.55 5.48
C PRO A 57 0.23 -15.76 5.44
N GLU A 58 1.30 -16.38 4.97
CA GLU A 58 2.63 -15.78 4.91
C GLU A 58 2.66 -14.44 4.14
N PRO A 59 2.01 -14.27 2.96
CA PRO A 59 1.96 -12.98 2.28
C PRO A 59 1.31 -11.87 3.11
N VAL A 60 0.30 -12.19 3.93
CA VAL A 60 -0.34 -11.25 4.85
C VAL A 60 0.61 -10.86 5.98
N GLN A 61 1.29 -11.84 6.59
CA GLN A 61 2.28 -11.58 7.64
C GLN A 61 3.41 -10.68 7.12
N THR A 62 3.88 -10.94 5.91
CA THR A 62 4.91 -10.11 5.26
C THR A 62 4.44 -8.68 5.05
N LEU A 63 3.21 -8.48 4.56
CA LEU A 63 2.63 -7.15 4.37
C LEU A 63 2.51 -6.40 5.71
N ILE A 64 1.99 -7.05 6.76
CA ILE A 64 1.86 -6.45 8.10
C ILE A 64 3.24 -6.02 8.62
N ARG A 65 4.25 -6.88 8.51
CA ARG A 65 5.62 -6.55 8.91
C ARG A 65 6.16 -5.33 8.13
N GLN A 66 6.02 -5.31 6.82
CA GLN A 66 6.47 -4.19 5.98
C GLN A 66 5.79 -2.88 6.38
N VAL A 67 4.48 -2.89 6.61
CA VAL A 67 3.75 -1.70 7.07
C VAL A 67 4.21 -1.28 8.47
N THR A 68 4.42 -2.22 9.37
CA THR A 68 4.88 -1.94 10.74
C THR A 68 6.25 -1.28 10.76
N GLU A 69 7.19 -1.78 9.95
CA GLU A 69 8.58 -1.30 9.87
C GLU A 69 8.74 0.01 9.09
N ALA A 70 7.75 0.38 8.28
CA ALA A 70 7.79 1.62 7.51
C ALA A 70 7.55 2.85 8.39
N ASP A 71 8.31 3.93 8.14
CA ASP A 71 8.11 5.24 8.79
C ASP A 71 6.96 6.02 8.13
N ALA A 72 6.70 5.76 6.83
CA ALA A 72 5.65 6.41 6.05
C ALA A 72 5.13 5.49 4.94
N LEU A 73 3.93 5.78 4.44
CA LEU A 73 3.29 5.02 3.36
C LEU A 73 3.01 5.90 2.15
N VAL A 74 3.09 5.31 0.96
CA VAL A 74 2.61 5.92 -0.29
C VAL A 74 1.63 4.95 -0.95
N LEU A 75 0.36 5.36 -1.06
CA LEU A 75 -0.69 4.56 -1.66
C LEU A 75 -0.93 5.02 -3.10
N ALA A 76 -0.70 4.14 -4.07
CA ALA A 76 -1.05 4.38 -5.45
C ALA A 76 -2.34 3.63 -5.78
N CYS A 77 -3.45 4.37 -5.88
CA CYS A 77 -4.78 3.81 -5.97
C CYS A 77 -5.40 4.02 -7.36
N PRO A 78 -5.54 2.98 -8.19
CA PRO A 78 -6.42 3.06 -9.34
C PRO A 78 -7.88 3.19 -8.89
N GLU A 79 -8.71 3.75 -9.77
CA GLU A 79 -10.15 3.84 -9.54
C GLU A 79 -10.86 2.77 -10.38
N TYR A 80 -11.50 1.82 -9.71
CA TYR A 80 -12.31 0.79 -10.33
C TYR A 80 -13.76 0.95 -9.88
N ASN A 81 -14.68 1.08 -10.83
CA ASN A 81 -16.09 1.25 -10.53
C ASN A 81 -16.36 2.34 -9.49
N TYR A 82 -15.75 3.52 -9.70
CA TYR A 82 -15.90 4.71 -8.84
C TYR A 82 -15.33 4.59 -7.43
N SER A 83 -14.52 3.58 -7.10
CA SER A 83 -14.04 3.35 -5.74
C SER A 83 -12.61 2.83 -5.70
N ILE A 84 -12.15 2.48 -4.49
CA ILE A 84 -10.83 1.94 -4.19
C ILE A 84 -10.65 0.62 -4.95
N ALA A 85 -9.47 0.44 -5.55
CA ALA A 85 -9.10 -0.81 -6.19
C ALA A 85 -9.10 -1.97 -5.16
N PRO A 86 -9.68 -3.13 -5.50
CA PRO A 86 -9.89 -4.21 -4.53
C PRO A 86 -8.61 -4.73 -3.88
N ALA A 87 -7.49 -4.81 -4.60
CA ALA A 87 -6.23 -5.26 -4.02
C ALA A 87 -5.73 -4.33 -2.90
N LEU A 88 -5.83 -3.00 -3.09
CA LEU A 88 -5.48 -2.03 -2.06
C LEU A 88 -6.44 -2.11 -0.88
N LYS A 89 -7.75 -2.12 -1.14
CA LYS A 89 -8.76 -2.22 -0.07
C LYS A 89 -8.54 -3.48 0.78
N ASN A 90 -8.28 -4.61 0.13
CA ASN A 90 -7.99 -5.88 0.79
C ASN A 90 -6.73 -5.82 1.66
N ALA A 91 -5.66 -5.20 1.15
CA ALA A 91 -4.43 -5.00 1.91
C ALA A 91 -4.68 -4.17 3.19
N LEU A 92 -5.44 -3.07 3.06
CA LEU A 92 -5.81 -2.23 4.20
C LEU A 92 -6.68 -2.99 5.21
N ASP A 93 -7.62 -3.80 4.74
CA ASP A 93 -8.49 -4.61 5.60
C ASP A 93 -7.68 -5.63 6.41
N TRP A 94 -6.71 -6.32 5.81
CA TRP A 94 -5.82 -7.21 6.54
C TRP A 94 -4.98 -6.50 7.60
N VAL A 95 -4.29 -5.43 7.21
CA VAL A 95 -3.35 -4.72 8.10
C VAL A 95 -4.07 -4.03 9.24
N SER A 96 -5.25 -3.45 9.00
CA SER A 96 -6.03 -2.76 10.03
C SER A 96 -6.60 -3.68 11.12
N ARG A 97 -6.59 -4.98 10.90
CA ARG A 97 -7.05 -5.98 11.88
C ARG A 97 -5.94 -6.53 12.77
N GLU A 98 -4.73 -5.97 12.70
CA GLU A 98 -3.64 -6.34 13.59
C GLU A 98 -3.84 -5.67 14.97
N PRO A 99 -4.18 -6.43 16.04
CA PRO A 99 -4.61 -5.82 17.29
C PRO A 99 -3.45 -5.22 18.10
N ASP A 100 -2.28 -5.85 18.05
CA ASP A 100 -1.22 -5.58 19.03
C ASP A 100 -0.28 -4.45 18.63
N CYS A 101 -0.08 -4.18 17.35
CA CYS A 101 0.89 -3.20 16.88
C CYS A 101 0.28 -2.00 16.15
N ALA A 102 -1.03 -2.01 15.91
CA ALA A 102 -1.74 -0.92 15.24
C ALA A 102 -0.91 -0.29 14.09
N PRO A 103 -0.57 -1.05 13.03
CA PRO A 103 0.50 -0.71 12.09
C PRO A 103 0.34 0.64 11.39
N PHE A 104 -0.88 1.16 11.31
CA PHE A 104 -1.17 2.45 10.66
C PHE A 104 -1.06 3.65 11.62
N ASN A 105 -1.03 3.43 12.94
CA ASN A 105 -1.11 4.52 13.88
C ASN A 105 0.09 5.47 13.77
N GLY A 106 -0.22 6.76 13.62
CA GLY A 106 0.77 7.82 13.59
C GLY A 106 1.64 7.87 12.34
N LYS A 107 1.40 7.05 11.32
CA LYS A 107 2.18 7.07 10.09
C LYS A 107 1.68 8.14 9.10
N PRO A 108 2.57 8.98 8.58
CA PRO A 108 2.26 9.83 7.44
C PRO A 108 1.90 8.98 6.21
N VAL A 109 0.88 9.39 5.48
CA VAL A 109 0.43 8.71 4.27
C VAL A 109 0.29 9.70 3.13
N ALA A 110 0.93 9.41 1.99
CA ALA A 110 0.68 10.09 0.73
C ALA A 110 -0.22 9.22 -0.15
N ILE A 111 -1.14 9.85 -0.86
CA ILE A 111 -2.05 9.17 -1.79
C ILE A 111 -1.82 9.73 -3.18
N MET A 112 -1.72 8.86 -4.16
CA MET A 112 -1.58 9.22 -5.58
C MET A 112 -2.37 8.27 -6.46
N GLY A 113 -2.59 8.67 -7.70
CA GLY A 113 -3.24 7.80 -8.66
C GLY A 113 -3.13 8.31 -10.08
N ALA A 114 -3.09 7.39 -11.03
CA ALA A 114 -3.14 7.66 -12.45
C ALA A 114 -4.38 6.99 -13.06
N GLY A 115 -5.20 7.77 -13.74
CA GLY A 115 -6.45 7.30 -14.33
C GLY A 115 -6.85 8.14 -15.54
N GLY A 116 -8.06 7.88 -16.05
CA GLY A 116 -8.67 8.63 -17.16
C GLY A 116 -9.14 10.03 -16.76
N GLY A 117 -10.25 10.51 -17.36
CA GLY A 117 -10.68 11.90 -17.27
C GLY A 117 -10.86 12.52 -15.87
N MET A 118 -11.24 11.72 -14.88
CA MET A 118 -11.34 12.15 -13.46
C MET A 118 -10.10 11.77 -12.62
N GLY A 119 -9.07 11.22 -13.25
CA GLY A 119 -7.97 10.64 -12.51
C GLY A 119 -8.45 9.49 -11.62
N THR A 120 -8.08 9.51 -10.35
CA THR A 120 -8.56 8.56 -9.34
C THR A 120 -9.21 9.28 -8.14
N SER A 121 -9.83 10.43 -8.41
CA SER A 121 -10.31 11.35 -7.35
C SER A 121 -11.34 10.70 -6.42
N ARG A 122 -12.25 9.90 -6.96
CA ARG A 122 -13.28 9.21 -6.15
C ARG A 122 -12.69 8.09 -5.31
N ALA A 123 -11.75 7.33 -5.85
CA ALA A 123 -11.01 6.34 -5.09
C ALA A 123 -10.21 6.99 -3.95
N GLN A 124 -9.54 8.10 -4.21
CA GLN A 124 -8.80 8.84 -3.20
C GLN A 124 -9.72 9.44 -2.12
N TYR A 125 -10.93 9.85 -2.50
CA TYR A 125 -11.92 10.34 -1.53
C TYR A 125 -12.41 9.24 -0.57
N HIS A 126 -12.43 7.99 -1.03
CA HIS A 126 -12.83 6.84 -0.20
C HIS A 126 -11.70 6.29 0.68
N LEU A 127 -10.45 6.66 0.42
CA LEU A 127 -9.28 6.27 1.23
C LEU A 127 -9.15 7.12 2.50
#